data_5ee7a8b942ed143388d273db7d5ad15b
#
_entry.id   5ee7a8b942ed143388d273db7d5ad15b
#
_cell.length_a   1.000
_cell.length_b   1.000
_cell.length_c   1.000
_cell.angle_alpha   90.00
_cell.angle_beta   90.00
_cell.angle_gamma   90.00
#
_symmetry.space_group_name_H-M   'P 1'
#
loop_
_entity.id
_entity.type
_entity.pdbx_description
1 polymer ?
#
loop_
_entity_poly.entity_id
_entity_poly.type
_entity_poly.pdbx_seq_one_letter_code
_entity_poly.pdbx_strand_id
1 'polypeptide(L)'
;AVAAVTMSLAAQGIALYKFPRKQIFIVALAATLISAMCFFRILGFASQLASVPPIHDVQTDWSDPIRFSDAIMSERNANGGSNPVVDAPLIADRAARRWPGLEGRLVSDIQEEAETSINGEPAIYPRLAPLYFDQAPNEIAAATLEIISQRGWQLVTVPDVSEDTGHPLQIEAIAISGWYGFKDDIGVRITPIEGATRLDIRSVSRVGLSDLGANSKRVYGLLSELQDRQDGRWEF
;
A
#
# COMPACT_ATOMS: atom_id res chain seq x y z
N ALA A 1 15.00 18.43 12.43
CA ALA A 1 14.07 19.57 12.28
C ALA A 1 14.50 20.76 13.12
N VAL A 2 14.71 20.63 14.44
CA VAL A 2 15.15 21.71 15.34
C VAL A 2 16.48 22.31 14.88
N ALA A 3 17.48 21.49 14.52
CA ALA A 3 18.77 21.95 14.01
C ALA A 3 18.64 22.74 12.69
N ALA A 4 17.74 22.36 11.80
CA ALA A 4 17.50 23.09 10.57
C ALA A 4 16.86 24.47 10.80
N VAL A 5 15.95 24.57 11.76
CA VAL A 5 15.33 25.84 12.17
C VAL A 5 16.36 26.76 12.83
N THR A 6 17.20 26.24 13.72
CA THR A 6 18.25 27.03 14.38
C THR A 6 19.34 27.48 13.39
N MET A 7 19.74 26.66 12.43
CA MET A 7 20.67 27.05 11.37
C MET A 7 20.06 28.11 10.42
N SER A 8 18.77 28.02 10.11
CA SER A 8 18.05 29.02 9.32
C SER A 8 18.01 30.38 10.03
N LEU A 9 17.74 30.41 11.34
CA LEU A 9 17.72 31.62 12.16
C LEU A 9 19.11 32.25 12.31
N ALA A 10 20.17 31.45 12.45
CA ALA A 10 21.55 31.92 12.52
C ALA A 10 22.03 32.50 11.17
N ALA A 11 21.70 31.86 10.05
CA ALA A 11 21.98 32.35 8.70
C ALA A 11 21.27 33.68 8.42
N GLN A 12 20.05 33.86 8.95
CA GLN A 12 19.31 35.11 8.87
C GLN A 12 20.02 36.27 9.60
N GLY A 13 20.60 36.00 10.79
CA GLY A 13 21.37 36.99 11.56
C GLY A 13 22.63 37.48 10.83
N ILE A 14 23.34 36.61 10.13
CA ILE A 14 24.57 36.92 9.37
C ILE A 14 24.24 37.64 8.06
N ALA A 15 23.14 37.29 7.41
CA ALA A 15 22.73 37.90 6.14
C ALA A 15 22.24 39.36 6.31
N LEU A 16 21.67 39.71 7.47
CA LEU A 16 21.20 41.07 7.78
C LEU A 16 22.29 42.16 7.70
N TYR A 17 23.57 41.80 7.68
CA TYR A 17 24.69 42.74 7.71
C TYR A 17 25.19 43.21 6.32
N LYS A 18 24.89 42.50 5.21
CA LYS A 18 25.54 42.77 3.91
C LYS A 18 24.60 42.88 2.68
N PHE A 19 23.31 42.64 2.78
CA PHE A 19 22.42 42.63 1.61
C PHE A 19 21.23 43.61 1.70
N PRO A 20 20.60 44.00 0.57
CA PRO A 20 19.43 44.87 0.58
C PRO A 20 18.30 44.25 1.41
N ARG A 21 17.82 44.96 2.40
CA ARG A 21 16.84 44.49 3.42
C ARG A 21 15.63 43.71 2.85
N LYS A 22 15.11 44.14 1.67
CA LYS A 22 13.96 43.47 1.03
C LYS A 22 14.28 42.04 0.53
N GLN A 23 15.45 41.84 -0.09
CA GLN A 23 15.85 40.50 -0.61
C GLN A 23 16.12 39.52 0.53
N ILE A 24 16.75 39.99 1.59
CA ILE A 24 16.99 39.17 2.80
C ILE A 24 15.67 38.75 3.41
N PHE A 25 14.71 39.69 3.54
CA PHE A 25 13.39 39.35 4.10
C PHE A 25 12.67 38.30 3.27
N ILE A 26 12.68 38.39 1.94
CA ILE A 26 12.05 37.41 1.05
C ILE A 26 12.71 36.03 1.19
N VAL A 27 14.05 35.95 1.19
CA VAL A 27 14.78 34.69 1.34
C VAL A 27 14.52 34.07 2.72
N ALA A 28 14.53 34.90 3.77
CA ALA A 28 14.24 34.44 5.12
C ALA A 28 12.80 33.92 5.27
N LEU A 29 11.83 34.62 4.71
CA LEU A 29 10.43 34.19 4.71
C LEU A 29 10.27 32.88 3.94
N ALA A 30 10.84 32.75 2.75
CA ALA A 30 10.81 31.53 1.96
C ALA A 30 11.45 30.33 2.72
N ALA A 31 12.62 30.53 3.33
CA ALA A 31 13.27 29.51 4.13
C ALA A 31 12.43 29.08 5.35
N THR A 32 11.77 30.03 6.00
CA THR A 32 10.87 29.75 7.14
C THR A 32 9.64 28.96 6.69
N LEU A 33 9.02 29.33 5.58
CA LEU A 33 7.86 28.61 5.03
C LEU A 33 8.22 27.17 4.61
N ILE A 34 9.36 26.99 3.94
CA ILE A 34 9.85 25.65 3.56
C ILE A 34 10.12 24.81 4.82
N SER A 35 10.79 25.39 5.82
CA SER A 35 11.08 24.68 7.09
C SER A 35 9.81 24.31 7.84
N ALA A 36 8.82 25.21 7.88
CA ALA A 36 7.52 24.95 8.49
C ALA A 36 6.77 23.83 7.73
N MET A 37 6.76 23.87 6.41
CA MET A 37 6.16 22.82 5.57
C MET A 37 6.82 21.48 5.83
N CYS A 38 8.14 21.39 5.85
CA CYS A 38 8.87 20.16 6.18
C CYS A 38 8.54 19.66 7.61
N PHE A 39 8.46 20.56 8.58
CA PHE A 39 8.09 20.22 9.95
C PHE A 39 6.69 19.62 10.04
N PHE A 40 5.69 20.26 9.43
CA PHE A 40 4.31 19.73 9.42
C PHE A 40 4.19 18.42 8.67
N ARG A 41 4.97 18.23 7.59
CA ARG A 41 5.05 16.95 6.87
C ARG A 41 5.62 15.84 7.75
N ILE A 42 6.69 16.12 8.49
CA ILE A 42 7.29 15.15 9.43
C ILE A 42 6.33 14.84 10.58
N LEU A 43 5.66 15.86 11.12
CA LEU A 43 4.69 15.69 12.20
C LEU A 43 3.49 14.86 11.74
N GLY A 44 2.93 15.15 10.56
CA GLY A 44 1.85 14.37 9.95
C GLY A 44 2.25 12.92 9.70
N PHE A 45 3.47 12.68 9.19
CA PHE A 45 4.02 11.34 9.01
C PHE A 45 4.19 10.60 10.35
N ALA A 46 4.69 11.27 11.38
CA ALA A 46 4.83 10.67 12.72
C ALA A 46 3.46 10.33 13.34
N SER A 47 2.46 11.19 13.14
CA SER A 47 1.09 10.92 13.58
C SER A 47 0.49 9.71 12.84
N GLN A 48 0.64 9.64 11.52
CA GLN A 48 0.19 8.51 10.71
C GLN A 48 0.86 7.20 11.14
N LEU A 49 2.18 7.25 11.40
CA LEU A 49 2.93 6.10 11.93
C LEU A 49 2.41 5.60 13.27
N ALA A 50 1.85 6.46 14.11
CA ALA A 50 1.31 6.09 15.42
C ALA A 50 -0.10 5.51 15.34
N SER A 51 -0.88 5.90 14.33
CA SER A 51 -2.27 5.49 14.15
C SER A 51 -2.47 4.23 13.31
N VAL A 52 -1.43 3.80 12.56
CA VAL A 52 -1.54 2.68 11.62
C VAL A 52 -0.91 1.42 12.23
N PRO A 53 -1.59 0.26 12.17
CA PRO A 53 -1.06 -0.98 12.74
C PRO A 53 0.19 -1.48 11.99
N PRO A 54 1.04 -2.32 12.67
CA PRO A 54 2.28 -2.84 12.10
C PRO A 54 2.02 -4.05 11.18
N ILE A 55 1.19 -3.86 10.16
CA ILE A 55 0.98 -4.87 9.13
C ILE A 55 1.58 -4.43 7.80
N HIS A 56 2.00 -5.39 7.02
CA HIS A 56 2.66 -5.20 5.73
C HIS A 56 2.16 -6.22 4.70
N ASP A 57 1.13 -6.96 5.06
CA ASP A 57 0.46 -7.99 4.28
C ASP A 57 -1.04 -7.82 4.52
N VAL A 58 -1.81 -7.68 3.47
CA VAL A 58 -3.26 -7.58 3.50
C VAL A 58 -3.87 -8.36 2.36
N GLN A 59 -5.05 -8.94 2.59
CA GLN A 59 -5.79 -9.62 1.54
C GLN A 59 -7.30 -9.63 1.80
N THR A 60 -8.04 -9.98 0.76
CA THR A 60 -9.51 -10.01 0.79
C THR A 60 -10.08 -11.19 1.55
N ASP A 61 -9.35 -12.30 1.61
CA ASP A 61 -9.79 -13.52 2.30
C ASP A 61 -8.60 -14.27 2.93
N TRP A 62 -8.54 -14.28 4.26
CA TRP A 62 -7.52 -14.99 5.02
C TRP A 62 -7.82 -16.48 5.23
N SER A 63 -9.04 -16.95 4.90
CA SER A 63 -9.40 -18.37 5.00
C SER A 63 -8.82 -19.18 3.83
N ASP A 64 -8.55 -18.53 2.68
CA ASP A 64 -7.92 -19.12 1.50
C ASP A 64 -6.85 -18.17 0.93
N PRO A 65 -5.68 -18.09 1.56
CA PRO A 65 -4.65 -17.11 1.22
C PRO A 65 -4.08 -17.29 -0.18
N ILE A 66 -3.89 -16.17 -0.91
CA ILE A 66 -3.20 -16.19 -2.20
C ILE A 66 -1.72 -16.50 -1.97
N ARG A 67 -1.21 -17.53 -2.65
CA ARG A 67 0.19 -17.90 -2.71
C ARG A 67 0.81 -17.34 -3.98
N PHE A 68 1.99 -16.78 -3.86
CA PHE A 68 2.73 -16.24 -5.01
C PHE A 68 3.50 -17.34 -5.74
N SER A 69 3.71 -17.14 -7.04
CA SER A 69 4.49 -18.01 -7.89
C SER A 69 5.97 -18.03 -7.50
N ASP A 70 6.69 -19.05 -7.98
CA ASP A 70 8.13 -19.16 -7.82
C ASP A 70 8.88 -17.96 -8.41
N ALA A 71 8.32 -17.30 -9.43
CA ALA A 71 8.90 -16.10 -10.03
C ALA A 71 8.97 -14.95 -9.01
N ILE A 72 7.86 -14.62 -8.34
CA ILE A 72 7.83 -13.62 -7.26
C ILE A 72 8.71 -14.06 -6.09
N MET A 73 8.58 -15.32 -5.65
CA MET A 73 9.33 -15.82 -4.50
C MET A 73 10.83 -15.82 -4.73
N SER A 74 11.29 -16.15 -5.95
CA SER A 74 12.72 -16.09 -6.33
C SER A 74 13.23 -14.65 -6.30
N GLU A 75 12.48 -13.68 -6.82
CA GLU A 75 12.87 -12.27 -6.79
C GLU A 75 12.93 -11.72 -5.35
N ARG A 76 12.00 -12.13 -4.48
CA ARG A 76 12.02 -11.78 -3.04
C ARG A 76 13.28 -12.30 -2.36
N ASN A 77 13.66 -13.55 -2.64
CA ASN A 77 14.82 -14.22 -2.03
C ASN A 77 16.15 -13.65 -2.54
N ALA A 78 16.22 -13.26 -3.81
CA ALA A 78 17.44 -12.71 -4.42
C ALA A 78 17.94 -11.42 -3.77
N ASN A 79 17.03 -10.65 -3.16
CA ASN A 79 17.35 -9.36 -2.54
C ASN A 79 17.67 -9.46 -1.02
N GLY A 80 17.62 -10.65 -0.44
CA GLY A 80 17.90 -10.94 0.97
C GLY A 80 17.03 -10.15 1.97
N GLY A 81 16.49 -10.80 2.98
CA GLY A 81 15.78 -10.12 4.07
C GLY A 81 14.37 -9.60 3.77
N SER A 82 13.68 -10.12 2.75
CA SER A 82 12.27 -9.82 2.51
C SER A 82 11.38 -10.34 3.66
N ASN A 83 10.30 -9.62 3.94
CA ASN A 83 9.27 -10.10 4.87
C ASN A 83 8.75 -11.48 4.39
N PRO A 84 8.48 -12.43 5.30
CA PRO A 84 7.96 -13.73 4.90
C PRO A 84 6.57 -13.61 4.29
N VAL A 85 6.27 -14.48 3.33
CA VAL A 85 4.92 -14.70 2.79
C VAL A 85 4.48 -16.08 3.24
N VAL A 86 3.54 -16.10 4.17
CA VAL A 86 2.98 -17.33 4.76
C VAL A 86 1.46 -17.22 4.80
N ASP A 87 0.78 -18.36 5.05
CA ASP A 87 -0.69 -18.38 5.04
C ASP A 87 -1.29 -17.67 6.26
N ALA A 88 -0.62 -17.70 7.42
CA ALA A 88 -1.03 -17.04 8.65
C ALA A 88 0.14 -16.23 9.25
N PRO A 89 0.45 -15.06 8.71
CA PRO A 89 1.55 -14.25 9.20
C PRO A 89 1.27 -13.69 10.59
N LEU A 90 2.32 -13.62 11.41
CA LEU A 90 2.27 -13.02 12.74
C LEU A 90 2.96 -11.66 12.75
N ILE A 91 2.49 -10.78 13.61
CA ILE A 91 3.20 -9.52 13.91
C ILE A 91 4.55 -9.87 14.53
N ALA A 92 5.63 -9.35 13.93
CA ALA A 92 6.99 -9.65 14.35
C ALA A 92 7.30 -9.12 15.76
N ASP A 93 8.08 -9.86 16.57
CA ASP A 93 8.49 -9.47 17.93
C ASP A 93 9.18 -8.09 17.98
N ARG A 94 9.92 -7.74 16.92
CA ARG A 94 10.55 -6.43 16.78
C ARG A 94 9.55 -5.27 16.72
N ALA A 95 8.26 -5.53 16.46
CA ALA A 95 7.20 -4.54 16.50
C ALA A 95 6.86 -4.08 17.92
N ALA A 96 7.11 -4.90 18.96
CA ALA A 96 6.77 -4.63 20.36
C ALA A 96 7.29 -3.29 20.87
N ARG A 97 8.48 -2.84 20.42
CA ARG A 97 9.05 -1.54 20.84
C ARG A 97 8.21 -0.34 20.44
N ARG A 98 7.43 -0.46 19.38
CA ARG A 98 6.62 0.64 18.82
C ARG A 98 5.11 0.41 19.01
N TRP A 99 4.69 -0.85 18.96
CA TRP A 99 3.31 -1.30 19.14
C TRP A 99 3.24 -2.41 20.19
N PRO A 100 3.40 -2.05 21.50
CA PRO A 100 3.40 -3.03 22.58
C PRO A 100 2.08 -3.80 22.63
N GLY A 101 2.17 -5.13 22.76
CA GLY A 101 1.01 -6.01 22.86
C GLY A 101 0.42 -6.49 21.52
N LEU A 102 1.02 -6.10 20.38
CA LEU A 102 0.61 -6.62 19.07
C LEU A 102 1.52 -7.75 18.55
N GLU A 103 2.72 -7.89 19.10
CA GLU A 103 3.66 -8.98 18.75
C GLU A 103 3.04 -10.36 18.92
N GLY A 104 3.26 -11.23 17.93
CA GLY A 104 2.74 -12.59 17.93
C GLY A 104 1.25 -12.73 17.64
N ARG A 105 0.52 -11.63 17.45
CA ARG A 105 -0.88 -11.69 16.98
C ARG A 105 -0.93 -11.97 15.48
N LEU A 106 -2.02 -12.56 15.02
CA LEU A 106 -2.27 -12.77 13.60
C LEU A 106 -2.45 -11.44 12.87
N VAL A 107 -1.86 -11.33 11.69
CA VAL A 107 -2.06 -10.17 10.80
C VAL A 107 -3.51 -10.04 10.36
N SER A 108 -4.21 -11.18 10.14
CA SER A 108 -5.64 -11.21 9.85
C SER A 108 -6.49 -10.49 10.90
N ASP A 109 -6.23 -10.77 12.18
CA ASP A 109 -6.99 -10.17 13.29
C ASP A 109 -6.75 -8.66 13.36
N ILE A 110 -5.49 -8.24 13.15
CA ILE A 110 -5.11 -6.82 13.14
C ILE A 110 -5.72 -6.10 11.93
N GLN A 111 -5.78 -6.76 10.77
CA GLN A 111 -6.46 -6.21 9.59
C GLN A 111 -7.95 -6.03 9.86
N GLU A 112 -8.65 -7.04 10.39
CA GLU A 112 -10.08 -6.99 10.72
C GLU A 112 -10.39 -5.86 11.73
N GLU A 113 -9.58 -5.72 12.77
CA GLU A 113 -9.70 -4.63 13.74
C GLU A 113 -9.52 -3.26 13.06
N ALA A 114 -8.57 -3.12 12.15
CA ALA A 114 -8.31 -1.87 11.42
C ALA A 114 -9.42 -1.51 10.44
N GLU A 115 -10.15 -2.51 9.91
CA GLU A 115 -11.29 -2.36 9.00
C GLU A 115 -12.62 -2.12 9.75
N THR A 116 -12.61 -2.20 11.08
CA THR A 116 -13.81 -2.08 11.91
C THR A 116 -13.86 -0.72 12.60
N SER A 117 -15.01 -0.04 12.53
CA SER A 117 -15.27 1.16 13.34
C SER A 117 -15.52 0.77 14.79
N ILE A 118 -14.81 1.37 15.73
CA ILE A 118 -14.91 1.05 17.15
C ILE A 118 -15.29 2.32 17.92
N ASN A 119 -16.31 2.24 18.78
CA ASN A 119 -16.75 3.34 19.66
C ASN A 119 -17.09 4.65 18.92
N GLY A 120 -17.54 4.57 17.66
CA GLY A 120 -17.86 5.73 16.83
C GLY A 120 -16.68 6.36 16.12
N GLU A 121 -15.46 5.87 16.33
CA GLU A 121 -14.31 6.25 15.53
C GLU A 121 -14.32 5.49 14.20
N PRO A 122 -14.00 6.16 13.06
CA PRO A 122 -13.96 5.51 11.77
C PRO A 122 -12.89 4.44 11.69
N ALA A 123 -13.11 3.43 10.86
CA ALA A 123 -12.11 2.42 10.57
C ALA A 123 -10.82 3.04 10.01
N ILE A 124 -9.67 2.50 10.40
CA ILE A 124 -8.34 2.94 9.93
C ILE A 124 -8.14 2.56 8.46
N TYR A 125 -8.63 1.36 8.10
CA TYR A 125 -8.57 0.82 6.75
C TYR A 125 -9.98 0.69 6.14
N PRO A 126 -10.12 0.82 4.82
CA PRO A 126 -11.34 0.41 4.15
C PRO A 126 -11.51 -1.10 4.27
N ARG A 127 -12.74 -1.58 4.34
CA ARG A 127 -13.04 -3.01 4.35
C ARG A 127 -12.60 -3.65 3.03
N LEU A 128 -11.84 -4.73 3.14
CA LEU A 128 -11.41 -5.56 2.02
C LEU A 128 -12.21 -6.85 2.03
N ALA A 129 -12.87 -7.15 0.91
CA ALA A 129 -13.63 -8.38 0.72
C ALA A 129 -13.53 -8.85 -0.72
N PRO A 130 -13.66 -10.15 -1.02
CA PRO A 130 -13.74 -10.64 -2.38
C PRO A 130 -14.84 -9.94 -3.17
N LEU A 131 -14.61 -9.71 -4.47
CA LEU A 131 -15.66 -9.27 -5.40
C LEU A 131 -16.22 -10.45 -6.18
N TYR A 132 -17.47 -10.29 -6.60
CA TYR A 132 -18.19 -11.28 -7.40
C TYR A 132 -18.73 -10.59 -8.65
N PHE A 133 -18.54 -11.23 -9.81
CA PHE A 133 -18.89 -10.71 -11.13
C PHE A 133 -19.72 -11.71 -11.89
N ASP A 134 -20.63 -11.21 -12.74
CA ASP A 134 -21.39 -12.03 -13.69
C ASP A 134 -20.56 -12.34 -14.95
N GLN A 135 -19.48 -11.58 -15.19
CA GLN A 135 -18.59 -11.74 -16.35
C GLN A 135 -17.69 -12.96 -16.22
N ALA A 136 -17.22 -13.47 -17.34
CA ALA A 136 -16.32 -14.61 -17.41
C ALA A 136 -14.93 -14.27 -16.79
N PRO A 137 -14.20 -15.27 -16.24
CA PRO A 137 -12.88 -15.07 -15.62
C PRO A 137 -11.86 -14.37 -16.51
N ASN A 138 -11.82 -14.68 -17.80
CA ASN A 138 -10.91 -14.06 -18.75
C ASN A 138 -11.24 -12.58 -19.01
N GLU A 139 -12.51 -12.17 -18.99
CA GLU A 139 -12.91 -10.75 -19.11
C GLU A 139 -12.47 -9.97 -17.88
N ILE A 140 -12.67 -10.51 -16.68
CA ILE A 140 -12.20 -9.89 -15.41
C ILE A 140 -10.67 -9.83 -15.36
N ALA A 141 -9.98 -10.86 -15.85
CA ALA A 141 -8.53 -10.88 -15.94
C ALA A 141 -8.02 -9.80 -16.91
N ALA A 142 -8.64 -9.65 -18.07
CA ALA A 142 -8.29 -8.61 -19.03
C ALA A 142 -8.46 -7.20 -18.44
N ALA A 143 -9.60 -6.93 -17.78
CA ALA A 143 -9.85 -5.67 -17.11
C ALA A 143 -8.81 -5.40 -15.99
N THR A 144 -8.46 -6.42 -15.22
CA THR A 144 -7.44 -6.32 -14.16
C THR A 144 -6.06 -6.00 -14.72
N LEU A 145 -5.64 -6.65 -15.82
CA LEU A 145 -4.36 -6.40 -16.50
C LEU A 145 -4.28 -4.97 -17.03
N GLU A 146 -5.38 -4.45 -17.58
CA GLU A 146 -5.45 -3.07 -18.04
C GLU A 146 -5.24 -2.07 -16.89
N ILE A 147 -5.94 -2.26 -15.76
CA ILE A 147 -5.78 -1.39 -14.58
C ILE A 147 -4.33 -1.45 -14.05
N ILE A 148 -3.75 -2.65 -13.93
CA ILE A 148 -2.36 -2.84 -13.49
C ILE A 148 -1.39 -2.09 -14.42
N SER A 149 -1.62 -2.17 -15.74
CA SER A 149 -0.82 -1.45 -16.73
C SER A 149 -0.94 0.06 -16.59
N GLN A 150 -2.16 0.59 -16.43
CA GLN A 150 -2.41 2.03 -16.24
C GLN A 150 -1.75 2.56 -14.96
N ARG A 151 -1.66 1.75 -13.92
CA ARG A 151 -0.97 2.08 -12.65
C ARG A 151 0.54 1.99 -12.75
N GLY A 152 1.09 1.51 -13.88
CA GLY A 152 2.52 1.33 -14.08
C GLY A 152 3.14 0.26 -13.17
N TRP A 153 2.36 -0.73 -12.70
CA TRP A 153 2.90 -1.84 -11.94
C TRP A 153 3.59 -2.83 -12.87
N GLN A 154 4.70 -3.39 -12.42
CA GLN A 154 5.47 -4.36 -13.17
C GLN A 154 4.76 -5.72 -13.14
N LEU A 155 4.23 -6.18 -14.26
CA LEU A 155 3.66 -7.52 -14.40
C LEU A 155 4.76 -8.59 -14.32
N VAL A 156 4.49 -9.67 -13.59
CA VAL A 156 5.38 -10.83 -13.42
C VAL A 156 4.73 -12.09 -13.95
N THR A 157 3.49 -12.37 -13.53
CA THR A 157 2.69 -13.50 -14.01
C THR A 157 1.46 -12.94 -14.73
N VAL A 158 1.31 -13.36 -15.99
CA VAL A 158 0.18 -12.96 -16.85
C VAL A 158 -0.46 -14.23 -17.40
N PRO A 159 -1.73 -14.51 -17.04
CA PRO A 159 -2.44 -15.65 -17.59
C PRO A 159 -2.82 -15.41 -19.04
N ASP A 160 -3.05 -16.50 -19.78
CA ASP A 160 -3.70 -16.40 -21.09
C ASP A 160 -5.20 -16.07 -20.88
N VAL A 161 -5.62 -14.96 -21.46
CA VAL A 161 -7.00 -14.44 -21.37
C VAL A 161 -7.75 -14.58 -22.69
N SER A 162 -7.15 -15.23 -23.69
CA SER A 162 -7.75 -15.37 -25.03
C SER A 162 -8.98 -16.30 -25.04
N GLU A 163 -9.02 -17.26 -24.10
CA GLU A 163 -10.11 -18.22 -23.96
C GLU A 163 -10.51 -18.39 -22.50
N ASP A 164 -11.78 -18.64 -22.23
CA ASP A 164 -12.24 -19.06 -20.90
C ASP A 164 -11.98 -20.55 -20.74
N THR A 165 -10.98 -20.88 -19.92
CA THR A 165 -10.56 -22.27 -19.66
C THR A 165 -11.37 -22.94 -18.55
N GLY A 166 -12.24 -22.19 -17.85
CA GLY A 166 -12.97 -22.67 -16.67
C GLY A 166 -12.08 -22.96 -15.45
N HIS A 167 -10.79 -22.57 -15.49
CA HIS A 167 -9.83 -22.73 -14.40
C HIS A 167 -9.53 -21.39 -13.73
N PRO A 168 -9.10 -21.39 -12.45
CA PRO A 168 -8.64 -20.19 -11.80
C PRO A 168 -7.48 -19.53 -12.55
N LEU A 169 -7.52 -18.20 -12.68
CA LEU A 169 -6.46 -17.38 -13.26
C LEU A 169 -5.74 -16.63 -12.15
N GLN A 170 -4.42 -16.47 -12.26
CA GLN A 170 -3.63 -15.67 -11.34
C GLN A 170 -2.81 -14.64 -12.08
N ILE A 171 -2.93 -13.38 -11.64
CA ILE A 171 -2.13 -12.26 -12.12
C ILE A 171 -1.23 -11.85 -10.98
N GLU A 172 0.06 -11.63 -11.26
CA GLU A 172 1.01 -11.14 -10.29
C GLU A 172 1.75 -9.92 -10.81
N ALA A 173 1.89 -8.92 -9.93
CA ALA A 173 2.57 -7.69 -10.27
C ALA A 173 3.38 -7.16 -9.08
N ILE A 174 4.32 -6.25 -9.37
CA ILE A 174 5.12 -5.55 -8.37
C ILE A 174 4.81 -4.05 -8.48
N ALA A 175 4.34 -3.46 -7.39
CA ALA A 175 4.24 -2.02 -7.25
C ALA A 175 5.54 -1.48 -6.64
N ILE A 176 6.09 -0.41 -7.25
CA ILE A 176 7.33 0.21 -6.78
C ILE A 176 7.00 1.64 -6.33
N SER A 177 7.33 1.96 -5.06
CA SER A 177 7.10 3.31 -4.53
C SER A 177 8.06 4.32 -5.17
N GLY A 178 7.51 5.47 -5.62
CA GLY A 178 8.25 6.44 -6.44
C GLY A 178 9.43 7.12 -5.73
N TRP A 179 9.40 7.29 -4.39
CA TRP A 179 10.44 8.02 -3.65
C TRP A 179 11.51 7.10 -3.03
N TYR A 180 11.11 5.93 -2.56
CA TYR A 180 11.99 5.05 -1.79
C TYR A 180 12.32 3.74 -2.52
N GLY A 181 11.66 3.46 -3.66
CA GLY A 181 11.85 2.23 -4.41
C GLY A 181 11.42 0.98 -3.65
N PHE A 182 10.57 1.10 -2.61
CA PHE A 182 10.01 -0.05 -1.92
C PHE A 182 9.15 -0.86 -2.86
N LYS A 183 9.31 -2.17 -2.81
CA LYS A 183 8.58 -3.12 -3.63
C LYS A 183 7.50 -3.82 -2.81
N ASP A 184 6.29 -3.82 -3.34
CA ASP A 184 5.15 -4.55 -2.82
C ASP A 184 4.66 -5.53 -3.90
N ASP A 185 4.51 -6.80 -3.54
CA ASP A 185 4.01 -7.82 -4.44
C ASP A 185 2.49 -7.88 -4.35
N ILE A 186 1.85 -7.99 -5.50
CA ILE A 186 0.39 -8.04 -5.64
C ILE A 186 0.04 -9.33 -6.36
N GLY A 187 -0.85 -10.12 -5.75
CA GLY A 187 -1.48 -11.28 -6.34
C GLY A 187 -2.97 -11.02 -6.50
N VAL A 188 -3.50 -11.28 -7.69
CA VAL A 188 -4.93 -11.29 -7.97
C VAL A 188 -5.30 -12.70 -8.43
N ARG A 189 -6.22 -13.32 -7.73
CA ARG A 189 -6.77 -14.63 -8.08
C ARG A 189 -8.21 -14.47 -8.55
N ILE A 190 -8.52 -15.00 -9.72
CA ILE A 190 -9.82 -14.95 -10.36
C ILE A 190 -10.30 -16.38 -10.52
N THR A 191 -11.36 -16.75 -9.81
CA THR A 191 -11.85 -18.11 -9.70
C THR A 191 -13.26 -18.22 -10.25
N PRO A 192 -13.50 -19.06 -11.29
CA PRO A 192 -14.85 -19.38 -11.69
C PRO A 192 -15.56 -20.16 -10.59
N ILE A 193 -16.77 -19.74 -10.23
CA ILE A 193 -17.65 -20.41 -9.29
C ILE A 193 -19.01 -20.62 -9.96
N GLU A 194 -19.90 -21.36 -9.32
CA GLU A 194 -21.23 -21.60 -9.88
C GLU A 194 -21.99 -20.28 -10.04
N GLY A 195 -22.26 -19.91 -11.31
CA GLY A 195 -23.01 -18.72 -11.68
C GLY A 195 -22.27 -17.38 -11.54
N ALA A 196 -20.99 -17.37 -11.21
CA ALA A 196 -20.24 -16.13 -11.03
C ALA A 196 -18.72 -16.30 -11.19
N THR A 197 -18.00 -15.18 -11.20
CA THR A 197 -16.55 -15.13 -11.09
C THR A 197 -16.16 -14.43 -9.79
N ARG A 198 -15.40 -15.11 -8.93
CA ARG A 198 -14.87 -14.55 -7.69
C ARG A 198 -13.48 -13.98 -7.92
N LEU A 199 -13.21 -12.79 -7.39
CA LEU A 199 -11.90 -12.15 -7.41
C LEU A 199 -11.40 -11.88 -6.00
N ASP A 200 -10.18 -12.36 -5.72
CA ASP A 200 -9.43 -12.12 -4.50
C ASP A 200 -8.14 -11.35 -4.80
N ILE A 201 -7.71 -10.51 -3.86
CA ILE A 201 -6.47 -9.74 -3.97
C ILE A 201 -5.66 -9.86 -2.69
N ARG A 202 -4.34 -10.02 -2.82
CA ARG A 202 -3.35 -9.91 -1.74
C ARG A 202 -2.27 -8.92 -2.13
N SER A 203 -1.81 -8.09 -1.18
CA SER A 203 -0.68 -7.20 -1.38
C SER A 203 0.28 -7.27 -0.19
N VAL A 204 1.58 -7.55 -0.47
CA VAL A 204 2.60 -7.83 0.55
C VAL A 204 3.84 -7.00 0.33
N SER A 205 4.22 -6.17 1.29
CA SER A 205 5.48 -5.42 1.24
C SER A 205 6.69 -6.32 1.48
N ARG A 206 7.74 -6.13 0.67
CA ARG A 206 8.99 -6.88 0.84
C ARG A 206 9.75 -6.46 2.08
N VAL A 207 9.65 -5.20 2.50
CA VAL A 207 10.41 -4.66 3.63
C VAL A 207 9.53 -3.81 4.56
N GLY A 208 9.96 -3.67 5.81
CA GLY A 208 9.29 -2.84 6.80
C GLY A 208 8.38 -3.63 7.74
N LEU A 209 8.08 -3.05 8.91
CA LEU A 209 7.13 -3.62 9.88
C LEU A 209 5.68 -3.20 9.60
N SER A 210 5.52 -2.03 8.99
CA SER A 210 4.24 -1.46 8.58
C SER A 210 4.41 -0.84 7.20
N ASP A 211 3.41 -1.01 6.36
CA ASP A 211 3.30 -0.37 5.05
C ASP A 211 2.58 0.99 5.11
N LEU A 212 2.22 1.43 6.31
CA LEU A 212 1.46 2.67 6.57
C LEU A 212 0.09 2.72 5.87
N GLY A 213 -0.53 1.56 5.66
CA GLY A 213 -1.80 1.40 4.96
C GLY A 213 -1.69 1.46 3.43
N ALA A 214 -0.47 1.41 2.88
CA ALA A 214 -0.28 1.47 1.43
C ALA A 214 -0.89 0.25 0.72
N ASN A 215 -0.71 -0.96 1.27
CA ASN A 215 -1.28 -2.18 0.70
C ASN A 215 -2.82 -2.18 0.78
N SER A 216 -3.40 -1.79 1.93
CA SER A 216 -4.86 -1.70 2.07
C SER A 216 -5.47 -0.71 1.05
N LYS A 217 -4.89 0.47 0.90
CA LYS A 217 -5.32 1.45 -0.11
C LYS A 217 -5.18 0.92 -1.54
N ARG A 218 -4.13 0.17 -1.82
CA ARG A 218 -3.87 -0.42 -3.14
C ARG A 218 -4.90 -1.49 -3.49
N VAL A 219 -5.16 -2.41 -2.56
CA VAL A 219 -6.17 -3.46 -2.73
C VAL A 219 -7.54 -2.82 -2.89
N TYR A 220 -7.94 -1.93 -1.98
CA TYR A 220 -9.22 -1.23 -2.06
C TYR A 220 -9.39 -0.45 -3.38
N GLY A 221 -8.37 0.27 -3.79
CA GLY A 221 -8.41 1.03 -5.04
C GLY A 221 -8.57 0.12 -6.27
N LEU A 222 -7.97 -1.07 -6.29
CA LEU A 222 -8.15 -2.03 -7.38
C LEU A 222 -9.56 -2.63 -7.36
N LEU A 223 -10.06 -3.01 -6.17
CA LEU A 223 -11.43 -3.50 -6.00
C LEU A 223 -12.46 -2.45 -6.44
N SER A 224 -12.31 -1.21 -5.99
CA SER A 224 -13.22 -0.09 -6.33
C SER A 224 -13.27 0.15 -7.83
N GLU A 225 -12.12 0.14 -8.49
CA GLU A 225 -12.01 0.40 -9.92
C GLU A 225 -12.65 -0.73 -10.77
N LEU A 226 -12.46 -1.98 -10.34
CA LEU A 226 -13.12 -3.13 -10.96
C LEU A 226 -14.64 -3.09 -10.74
N GLN A 227 -15.11 -2.72 -9.55
CA GLN A 227 -16.53 -2.57 -9.24
C GLN A 227 -17.16 -1.45 -10.07
N ASP A 228 -16.50 -0.30 -10.21
CA ASP A 228 -17.00 0.82 -11.01
C ASP A 228 -17.12 0.45 -12.49
N ARG A 229 -16.21 -0.37 -13.03
CA ARG A 229 -16.29 -0.91 -14.39
C ARG A 229 -17.50 -1.84 -14.56
N GLN A 230 -17.76 -2.71 -13.59
CA GLN A 230 -18.94 -3.57 -13.61
C GLN A 230 -20.24 -2.76 -13.63
N ASP A 231 -20.31 -1.69 -12.82
CA ASP A 231 -21.49 -0.85 -12.67
C ASP A 231 -21.67 0.15 -13.85
N GLY A 232 -20.80 0.12 -14.86
CA GLY A 232 -20.84 1.02 -16.02
C GLY A 232 -20.55 2.48 -15.68
N ARG A 233 -19.91 2.75 -14.53
CA ARG A 233 -19.54 4.10 -14.07
C ARG A 233 -18.22 4.63 -14.64
N TRP A 234 -17.61 3.91 -15.60
CA TRP A 234 -16.40 4.36 -16.31
C TRP A 234 -16.79 5.13 -17.57
N GLU A 235 -16.55 6.43 -17.57
CA GLU A 235 -16.45 7.24 -18.78
C GLU A 235 -14.97 7.25 -19.21
N PHE A 236 -14.72 6.98 -20.52
CA PHE A 236 -13.41 6.99 -21.16
C PHE A 236 -12.87 8.42 -21.31
#